data_fd3345b5cca6d9cf4c5a45a4ebf2ccab
#
_entry.id   fd3345b5cca6d9cf4c5a45a4ebf2ccab
#
_cell.length_a   1.000
_cell.length_b   1.000
_cell.length_c   1.000
_cell.angle_alpha   90.00
_cell.angle_beta   90.00
_cell.angle_gamma   90.00
#
_symmetry.space_group_name_H-M   'P 1'
#
loop_
_entity.id
_entity.type
_entity.pdbx_description
1 polymer ?
#
loop_
_entity_poly.entity_id
_entity_poly.type
_entity_poly.pdbx_seq_one_letter_code
_entity_poly.pdbx_strand_id
1 'polypeptide(L)'
;MVETNAKENISVDDNAVCLLKSTSGVIGTLTASWAYKVNESNATVIYGEKGVLRLEDDPNYSLIATYTDGSKVNYELGKIQTNEEGQQTSTGVVSHFVESVRTNTKPLIDGVEGKKSLGIILAAMESSQTGRTIKLK
;
A
#
# COMPACT_ATOMS: atom_id res chain seq x y z
N MET A 1 -5.96 1.05 -15.26
CA MET A 1 -6.68 2.28 -15.67
C MET A 1 -6.35 3.36 -14.69
N VAL A 2 -6.04 4.53 -15.15
CA VAL A 2 -5.77 5.73 -14.34
C VAL A 2 -6.57 6.85 -14.98
N GLU A 3 -7.40 7.54 -14.25
CA GLU A 3 -8.38 8.49 -14.77
C GLU A 3 -8.56 9.68 -13.84
N THR A 4 -8.88 10.84 -14.44
CA THR A 4 -9.33 12.04 -13.74
C THR A 4 -10.83 12.22 -14.04
N ASN A 5 -11.69 11.75 -13.15
CA ASN A 5 -13.12 11.74 -13.42
C ASN A 5 -14.03 12.12 -12.23
N ALA A 6 -13.47 12.29 -11.04
CA ALA A 6 -14.24 12.57 -9.85
C ALA A 6 -14.06 13.99 -9.31
N LYS A 7 -12.96 14.65 -9.63
CA LYS A 7 -12.67 16.04 -9.24
C LYS A 7 -12.59 16.94 -10.47
N GLU A 8 -13.35 18.02 -10.45
CA GLU A 8 -13.28 19.06 -11.47
C GLU A 8 -12.06 19.96 -11.26
N ASN A 9 -11.54 20.50 -12.36
CA ASN A 9 -10.44 21.50 -12.37
C ASN A 9 -9.10 21.01 -11.81
N ILE A 10 -8.78 19.74 -11.94
CA ILE A 10 -7.45 19.22 -11.66
C ILE A 10 -6.81 18.66 -12.93
N SER A 11 -5.49 18.72 -13.00
CA SER A 11 -4.69 18.25 -14.14
C SER A 11 -3.95 16.93 -13.87
N VAL A 12 -4.29 16.27 -12.76
CA VAL A 12 -3.68 15.01 -12.32
C VAL A 12 -4.75 13.94 -12.13
N ASP A 13 -4.35 12.69 -12.26
CA ASP A 13 -5.24 11.55 -12.06
C ASP A 13 -5.71 11.48 -10.61
N ASP A 14 -6.98 11.22 -10.40
CA ASP A 14 -7.61 11.12 -9.07
C ASP A 14 -8.08 9.70 -8.71
N ASN A 15 -8.08 8.79 -9.68
CA ASN A 15 -8.44 7.39 -9.51
C ASN A 15 -7.47 6.47 -10.25
N ALA A 16 -7.10 5.38 -9.62
CA ALA A 16 -6.28 4.33 -10.24
C ALA A 16 -6.76 2.93 -9.85
N VAL A 17 -6.85 2.05 -10.82
CA VAL A 17 -7.07 0.61 -10.63
C VAL A 17 -6.01 -0.14 -11.43
N CYS A 18 -5.21 -0.94 -10.73
CA CYS A 18 -4.12 -1.71 -11.33
C CYS A 18 -4.34 -3.21 -11.11
N LEU A 19 -4.11 -4.01 -12.14
CA LEU A 19 -3.97 -5.46 -12.03
C LEU A 19 -2.47 -5.78 -12.13
N LEU A 20 -1.95 -6.47 -11.13
CA LEU A 20 -0.55 -6.83 -11.00
C LEU A 20 -0.39 -8.35 -11.06
N LYS A 21 0.66 -8.82 -11.70
CA LYS A 21 1.04 -10.24 -11.70
C LYS A 21 2.54 -10.35 -11.46
N SER A 22 2.91 -11.07 -10.40
CA SER A 22 4.31 -11.34 -10.11
C SER A 22 4.88 -12.43 -11.03
N THR A 23 6.19 -12.54 -11.08
CA THR A 23 6.89 -13.63 -11.78
C THR A 23 6.61 -15.01 -11.16
N SER A 24 6.28 -15.05 -9.87
CA SER A 24 5.86 -16.28 -9.16
C SER A 24 4.41 -16.66 -9.41
N GLY A 25 3.64 -15.87 -10.18
CA GLY A 25 2.25 -16.14 -10.51
C GLY A 25 1.22 -15.52 -9.55
N VAL A 26 1.64 -14.87 -8.48
CA VAL A 26 0.72 -14.16 -7.57
C VAL A 26 0.05 -13.02 -8.32
N ILE A 27 -1.27 -12.91 -8.18
CA ILE A 27 -2.09 -11.85 -8.77
C ILE A 27 -2.56 -10.92 -7.65
N GLY A 28 -2.49 -9.63 -7.89
CA GLY A 28 -2.96 -8.60 -6.98
C GLY A 28 -3.70 -7.50 -7.72
N THR A 29 -4.61 -6.86 -7.02
CA THR A 29 -5.25 -5.62 -7.46
C THR A 29 -4.89 -4.51 -6.50
N LEU A 30 -4.66 -3.32 -7.02
CA LEU A 30 -4.48 -2.11 -6.25
C LEU A 30 -5.49 -1.08 -6.75
N THR A 31 -6.26 -0.54 -5.82
CA THR A 31 -7.17 0.57 -6.08
C THR A 31 -6.74 1.74 -5.23
N ALA A 32 -6.57 2.88 -5.83
CA ALA A 32 -6.26 4.13 -5.15
C ALA A 32 -7.18 5.24 -5.67
N SER A 33 -7.70 6.04 -4.75
CA SER A 33 -8.49 7.21 -5.08
C SER A 33 -8.32 8.26 -3.99
N TRP A 34 -8.25 9.52 -4.37
CA TRP A 34 -8.33 10.65 -3.42
C TRP A 34 -9.60 11.48 -3.62
N ALA A 35 -10.54 10.91 -4.38
CA ALA A 35 -11.85 11.51 -4.63
C ALA A 35 -12.95 11.01 -3.69
N TYR A 36 -12.59 10.30 -2.62
CA TYR A 36 -13.53 9.81 -1.62
C TYR A 36 -14.29 10.96 -0.94
N LYS A 37 -15.58 10.73 -0.73
CA LYS A 37 -16.48 11.67 -0.03
C LYS A 37 -16.87 11.18 1.37
N VAL A 38 -16.33 10.06 1.79
CA VAL A 38 -16.54 9.38 3.09
C VAL A 38 -15.21 8.97 3.67
N ASN A 39 -15.22 8.32 4.83
CA ASN A 39 -14.00 7.84 5.49
C ASN A 39 -13.15 6.98 4.55
N GLU A 40 -11.84 7.20 4.59
CA GLU A 40 -10.86 6.44 3.83
C GLU A 40 -10.85 4.97 4.27
N SER A 41 -10.52 4.09 3.33
CA SER A 41 -10.24 2.69 3.61
C SER A 41 -8.88 2.33 2.99
N ASN A 42 -7.92 1.98 3.84
CA ASN A 42 -6.59 1.54 3.43
C ASN A 42 -6.41 0.02 3.57
N ALA A 43 -7.51 -0.72 3.59
CA ALA A 43 -7.50 -2.15 3.83
C ALA A 43 -6.68 -2.92 2.79
N THR A 44 -5.84 -3.83 3.27
CA THR A 44 -5.12 -4.79 2.43
C THR A 44 -5.55 -6.21 2.79
N VAL A 45 -5.95 -6.99 1.80
CA VAL A 45 -6.36 -8.40 1.98
C VAL A 45 -5.42 -9.30 1.20
N ILE A 46 -4.86 -10.31 1.89
CA ILE A 46 -3.95 -11.29 1.29
C ILE A 46 -4.57 -12.67 1.43
N TYR A 47 -4.85 -13.32 0.31
CA TYR A 47 -5.34 -14.69 0.26
C TYR A 47 -4.17 -15.65 0.07
N GLY A 48 -3.91 -16.49 1.05
CA GLY A 48 -2.86 -17.50 1.04
C GLY A 48 -3.42 -18.92 1.19
N GLU A 49 -2.56 -19.90 1.00
CA GLU A 49 -2.94 -21.33 1.11
C GLU A 49 -3.43 -21.73 2.51
N LYS A 50 -2.93 -21.05 3.55
CA LYS A 50 -3.26 -21.37 4.96
C LYS A 50 -4.37 -20.50 5.53
N GLY A 51 -4.87 -19.53 4.77
CA GLY A 51 -5.89 -18.61 5.24
C GLY A 51 -5.82 -17.22 4.61
N VAL A 52 -6.46 -16.27 5.26
CA VAL A 52 -6.58 -14.88 4.80
C VAL A 52 -6.01 -13.94 5.85
N LEU A 53 -5.18 -13.00 5.42
CA LEU A 53 -4.72 -11.88 6.23
C LEU A 53 -5.48 -10.62 5.83
N ARG A 54 -5.94 -9.86 6.82
CA ARG A 54 -6.56 -8.54 6.64
C ARG A 54 -5.78 -7.51 7.45
N LEU A 55 -5.27 -6.49 6.79
CA LEU A 55 -4.55 -5.38 7.40
C LEU A 55 -5.42 -4.14 7.28
N GLU A 56 -5.50 -3.36 8.35
CA GLU A 56 -6.23 -2.08 8.40
C GLU A 56 -7.71 -2.15 7.96
N ASP A 57 -8.31 -3.34 8.11
CA ASP A 57 -9.71 -3.63 7.75
C ASP A 57 -10.67 -3.46 8.96
N ASP A 58 -10.12 -3.36 10.16
CA ASP A 58 -10.87 -3.24 11.42
C ASP A 58 -10.26 -2.13 12.28
N PRO A 59 -11.06 -1.22 12.87
CA PRO A 59 -10.54 -0.11 13.66
C PRO A 59 -9.84 -0.55 14.97
N ASN A 60 -10.08 -1.76 15.44
CA ASN A 60 -9.52 -2.28 16.69
C ASN A 60 -8.27 -3.15 16.49
N TYR A 61 -8.07 -3.68 15.27
CA TYR A 61 -6.99 -4.61 14.99
C TYR A 61 -6.22 -4.19 13.74
N SER A 62 -4.90 -4.08 13.87
CA SER A 62 -4.03 -3.76 12.72
C SER A 62 -3.86 -4.94 11.78
N LEU A 63 -3.99 -6.17 12.30
CA LEU A 63 -3.90 -7.39 11.52
C LEU A 63 -4.86 -8.45 12.07
N ILE A 64 -5.62 -9.06 11.17
CA ILE A 64 -6.48 -10.19 11.45
C ILE A 64 -6.04 -11.35 10.55
N ALA A 65 -5.67 -12.48 11.17
CA ALA A 65 -5.42 -13.74 10.47
C ALA A 65 -6.58 -14.69 10.66
N THR A 66 -7.19 -15.17 9.57
CA THR A 66 -8.22 -16.21 9.59
C THR A 66 -7.69 -17.44 8.86
N TYR A 67 -7.57 -18.54 9.55
CA TYR A 67 -7.02 -19.78 9.02
C TYR A 67 -8.08 -20.67 8.36
N THR A 68 -7.63 -21.64 7.56
CA THR A 68 -8.52 -22.57 6.83
C THR A 68 -9.33 -23.49 7.73
N ASP A 69 -8.89 -23.72 8.96
CA ASP A 69 -9.63 -24.47 9.99
C ASP A 69 -10.72 -23.65 10.71
N GLY A 70 -10.88 -22.38 10.31
CA GLY A 70 -11.82 -21.42 10.92
C GLY A 70 -11.27 -20.70 12.14
N SER A 71 -10.09 -21.03 12.64
CA SER A 71 -9.46 -20.30 13.73
C SER A 71 -9.10 -18.87 13.31
N LYS A 72 -9.15 -17.93 14.28
CA LYS A 72 -8.91 -16.52 14.05
C LYS A 72 -7.95 -15.96 15.09
N VAL A 73 -6.97 -15.20 14.64
CA VAL A 73 -6.03 -14.48 15.50
C VAL A 73 -6.08 -13.01 15.17
N ASN A 74 -6.33 -12.19 16.17
CA ASN A 74 -6.35 -10.74 16.04
C ASN A 74 -5.09 -10.16 16.71
N TYR A 75 -4.38 -9.28 16.01
CA TYR A 75 -3.18 -8.63 16.50
C TYR A 75 -3.47 -7.15 16.76
N GLU A 76 -3.37 -6.75 18.01
CA GLU A 76 -3.33 -5.35 18.39
C GLU A 76 -1.88 -4.87 18.21
N LEU A 77 -1.56 -4.40 17.01
CA LEU A 77 -0.32 -3.65 16.80
C LEU A 77 -0.60 -2.22 17.24
N GLY A 78 0.28 -1.62 18.05
CA GLY A 78 0.10 -0.24 18.50
C GLY A 78 -0.28 0.67 17.33
N LYS A 79 -1.32 1.47 17.51
CA LYS A 79 -1.90 2.30 16.44
C LYS A 79 -0.81 3.00 15.63
N ILE A 80 -0.68 2.66 14.36
CA ILE A 80 0.04 3.47 13.40
C ILE A 80 -0.87 4.67 13.14
N GLN A 81 -0.58 5.79 13.78
CA GLN A 81 -1.34 7.01 13.53
C GLN A 81 -1.06 7.48 12.11
N THR A 82 -2.05 7.39 11.25
CA THR A 82 -2.09 8.07 9.96
C THR A 82 -2.27 9.56 10.17
N ASN A 83 -1.93 10.38 9.18
CA ASN A 83 -1.78 11.83 9.24
C ASN A 83 -3.02 12.66 9.66
N GLU A 84 -4.13 12.05 10.03
CA GLU A 84 -5.42 12.75 10.18
C GLU A 84 -5.61 13.54 11.47
N GLU A 85 -4.80 13.38 12.52
CA GLU A 85 -5.03 14.07 13.80
C GLU A 85 -3.83 14.88 14.33
N GLY A 86 -2.96 15.39 13.49
CA GLY A 86 -1.99 16.43 13.88
C GLY A 86 -0.98 16.07 14.98
N GLN A 87 -1.00 14.86 15.50
CA GLN A 87 -0.03 14.32 16.45
C GLN A 87 0.59 13.05 15.88
N GLN A 88 1.53 13.21 14.97
CA GLN A 88 2.45 12.12 14.61
C GLN A 88 3.29 11.75 15.83
N THR A 89 2.79 10.86 16.64
CA THR A 89 3.65 10.12 17.54
C THR A 89 4.49 9.19 16.66
N SER A 90 5.79 9.30 16.82
CA SER A 90 6.87 8.63 16.13
C SER A 90 6.46 7.27 15.50
N THR A 91 6.32 7.21 14.18
CA THR A 91 6.17 5.95 13.44
C THR A 91 7.46 5.10 13.44
N GLY A 92 8.48 5.55 14.14
CA GLY A 92 9.80 4.93 14.14
C GLY A 92 10.65 5.24 12.89
N VAL A 93 10.07 5.81 11.83
CA VAL A 93 10.77 6.07 10.56
C VAL A 93 11.94 7.03 10.75
N VAL A 94 11.69 8.18 11.41
CA VAL A 94 12.73 9.18 11.66
C VAL A 94 13.81 8.61 12.59
N SER A 95 13.40 7.94 13.67
CA SER A 95 14.33 7.33 14.61
C SER A 95 15.19 6.26 13.96
N HIS A 96 14.59 5.42 13.10
CA HIS A 96 15.31 4.40 12.32
C HIS A 96 16.31 5.04 11.36
N PHE A 97 15.91 6.12 10.66
CA PHE A 97 16.81 6.81 9.73
C PHE A 97 17.99 7.45 10.48
N VAL A 98 17.74 8.15 11.58
CA VAL A 98 18.78 8.74 12.43
C VAL A 98 19.75 7.67 12.94
N GLU A 99 19.23 6.53 13.41
CA GLU A 99 20.07 5.41 13.86
C GLU A 99 20.90 4.82 12.73
N SER A 100 20.32 4.67 11.53
CA SER A 100 21.06 4.20 10.34
C SER A 100 22.21 5.12 9.99
N VAL A 101 22.02 6.43 10.06
CA VAL A 101 23.09 7.43 9.85
C VAL A 101 24.16 7.31 10.94
N ARG A 102 23.75 7.24 12.20
CA ARG A 102 24.67 7.18 13.36
C ARG A 102 25.53 5.92 13.34
N THR A 103 24.97 4.78 12.96
CA THR A 103 25.66 3.48 12.92
C THR A 103 26.28 3.17 11.56
N ASN A 104 26.13 4.05 10.57
CA ASN A 104 26.57 3.85 9.19
C ASN A 104 26.02 2.54 8.59
N THR A 105 24.77 2.23 8.90
CA THR A 105 24.06 1.05 8.38
C THR A 105 23.06 1.45 7.31
N LYS A 106 22.77 0.51 6.40
CA LYS A 106 21.76 0.71 5.36
C LYS A 106 20.35 0.79 6.00
N PRO A 107 19.54 1.82 5.70
CA PRO A 107 18.17 1.87 6.18
C PRO A 107 17.33 0.73 5.58
N LEU A 108 16.31 0.29 6.31
CA LEU A 108 15.41 -0.79 5.90
C LEU A 108 14.75 -0.49 4.55
N ILE A 109 14.34 0.76 4.36
CA ILE A 109 13.81 1.25 3.09
C ILE A 109 14.74 2.35 2.59
N ASP A 110 15.45 2.05 1.52
CA ASP A 110 16.38 2.98 0.88
C ASP A 110 15.87 3.49 -0.47
N GLY A 111 16.68 4.25 -1.18
CA GLY A 111 16.34 4.78 -2.50
C GLY A 111 16.12 3.69 -3.57
N VAL A 112 16.70 2.49 -3.40
CA VAL A 112 16.47 1.37 -4.32
C VAL A 112 15.05 0.84 -4.16
N GLU A 113 14.58 0.69 -2.93
CA GLU A 113 13.20 0.29 -2.65
C GLU A 113 12.19 1.36 -3.09
N GLY A 114 12.50 2.64 -2.85
CA GLY A 114 11.70 3.76 -3.36
C GLY A 114 11.61 3.77 -4.89
N LYS A 115 12.72 3.50 -5.59
CA LYS A 115 12.74 3.37 -7.06
C LYS A 115 11.84 2.22 -7.55
N LYS A 116 11.82 1.07 -6.86
CA LYS A 116 10.94 -0.06 -7.22
C LYS A 116 9.47 0.34 -7.13
N SER A 117 9.07 0.98 -6.04
CA SER A 117 7.70 1.46 -5.84
C SER A 117 7.28 2.47 -6.91
N LEU A 118 8.15 3.45 -7.21
CA LEU A 118 7.91 4.42 -8.27
C LEU A 118 7.81 3.73 -9.65
N GLY A 119 8.63 2.71 -9.90
CA GLY A 119 8.60 1.93 -11.14
C GLY A 119 7.24 1.28 -11.40
N ILE A 120 6.55 0.80 -10.35
CA ILE A 120 5.20 0.24 -10.47
C ILE A 120 4.20 1.33 -10.89
N ILE A 121 4.27 2.50 -10.29
CA ILE A 121 3.38 3.63 -10.59
C ILE A 121 3.57 4.08 -12.05
N LEU A 122 4.82 4.29 -12.48
CA LEU A 122 5.12 4.71 -13.84
C LEU A 122 4.67 3.67 -14.88
N ALA A 123 4.86 2.38 -14.60
CA ALA A 123 4.38 1.31 -15.46
C ALA A 123 2.84 1.25 -15.51
N ALA A 124 2.15 1.55 -14.43
CA ALA A 124 0.69 1.64 -14.42
C ALA A 124 0.18 2.79 -15.30
N MET A 125 0.84 3.95 -15.23
CA MET A 125 0.53 5.10 -16.09
C MET A 125 0.78 4.77 -17.58
N GLU A 126 1.93 4.19 -17.90
CA GLU A 126 2.25 3.76 -19.26
C GLU A 126 1.24 2.72 -19.78
N SER A 127 0.87 1.73 -18.95
CA SER A 127 -0.14 0.73 -19.28
C SER A 127 -1.50 1.37 -19.58
N SER A 128 -1.91 2.36 -18.79
CA SER A 128 -3.15 3.10 -19.01
C SER A 128 -3.15 3.87 -20.34
N GLN A 129 -2.05 4.54 -20.64
CA GLN A 129 -1.90 5.32 -21.88
C GLN A 129 -1.83 4.44 -23.13
N THR A 130 -1.16 3.29 -23.05
CA THR A 130 -0.89 2.44 -24.23
C THR A 130 -1.88 1.28 -24.39
N GLY A 131 -2.67 0.97 -23.37
CA GLY A 131 -3.54 -0.21 -23.34
C GLY A 131 -2.77 -1.54 -23.28
N ARG A 132 -1.48 -1.53 -22.92
CA ARG A 132 -0.61 -2.71 -22.94
C ARG A 132 -0.17 -3.11 -21.53
N THR A 133 0.11 -4.41 -21.37
CA THR A 133 0.78 -4.89 -20.16
C THR A 133 2.26 -4.47 -20.19
N ILE A 134 2.71 -3.80 -19.13
CA ILE A 134 4.10 -3.38 -18.96
C ILE A 134 4.82 -4.36 -18.05
N LYS A 135 5.98 -4.86 -18.50
CA LYS A 135 6.83 -5.73 -17.69
C LYS A 135 7.87 -4.90 -16.97
N LEU A 136 7.88 -5.00 -15.66
CA LEU A 136 8.95 -4.42 -14.82
C LEU A 136 10.20 -5.31 -14.91
N LYS A 137 11.36 -4.66 -14.97
CA LYS A 137 12.69 -5.30 -14.99
C LYS A 137 13.31 -5.31 -13.60
#